data_3ff5a6d0b063d2e44ccc690cef168ba5
#
_entry.id   3ff5a6d0b063d2e44ccc690cef168ba5
#
_cell.length_a   1.000
_cell.length_b   1.000
_cell.length_c   1.000
_cell.angle_alpha   90.00
_cell.angle_beta   90.00
_cell.angle_gamma   90.00
#
_symmetry.space_group_name_H-M   'P 1'
#
loop_
_entity.id
_entity.type
_entity.pdbx_description
1 polymer ?
#
loop_
_entity_poly.entity_id
_entity_poly.type
_entity_poly.pdbx_seq_one_letter_code
_entity_poly.pdbx_strand_id
1 'polypeptide(L)'
;HERLVGSEMCIRDRFNMGLINYIEGGRRMLPCEAGSANFFIDPWGEVYPCNGLEPKYWKKSMGNIHTTPDFMELWRSPQAAEVRDCVARCPKNCWMVGTASPVMHKYMKYPMRWAVTNKLRSMRGLKPCLDKTWHDVGQNPSQGDLREKF
;
A
#
# COMPACT_ATOMS: atom_id res chain seq x y z
N HIS A 1 18.73 21.33 -0.97
CA HIS A 1 17.56 21.04 -1.80
C HIS A 1 17.81 19.95 -2.87
N GLU A 2 18.97 19.91 -3.49
CA GLU A 2 19.27 18.91 -4.54
C GLU A 2 19.33 17.45 -4.06
N ARG A 3 19.67 17.20 -2.80
CA ARG A 3 19.71 15.82 -2.24
C ARG A 3 18.34 15.21 -1.97
N LEU A 4 17.35 16.05 -1.63
CA LEU A 4 15.97 15.60 -1.40
C LEU A 4 15.23 15.36 -2.72
N VAL A 5 15.52 16.14 -3.74
CA VAL A 5 14.93 16.02 -5.08
C VAL A 5 15.18 14.64 -5.70
N GLY A 6 16.36 14.03 -5.47
CA GLY A 6 16.66 12.70 -6.01
C GLY A 6 15.79 11.58 -5.43
N SER A 7 15.55 11.56 -4.12
CA SER A 7 14.75 10.51 -3.47
C SER A 7 13.26 10.65 -3.76
N GLU A 8 12.73 11.86 -3.78
CA GLU A 8 11.32 12.13 -4.11
C GLU A 8 11.01 11.79 -5.58
N MET A 9 11.91 12.12 -6.51
CA MET A 9 11.78 11.70 -7.91
C MET A 9 11.73 10.17 -8.04
N CYS A 10 12.59 9.45 -7.33
CA CYS A 10 12.59 7.99 -7.36
C CYS A 10 11.28 7.39 -6.84
N ILE A 11 10.72 7.94 -5.77
CA ILE A 11 9.43 7.50 -5.21
C ILE A 11 8.30 7.80 -6.19
N ARG A 12 8.28 9.01 -6.75
CA ARG A 12 7.26 9.43 -7.73
C ARG A 12 7.29 8.58 -8.98
N ASP A 13 8.46 8.35 -9.55
CA ASP A 13 8.60 7.53 -10.76
C ASP A 13 8.17 6.09 -10.48
N ARG A 14 8.55 5.55 -9.32
CA ARG A 14 8.12 4.22 -8.92
C ARG A 14 6.63 4.15 -8.62
N PHE A 15 6.05 5.20 -8.05
CA PHE A 15 4.60 5.30 -7.88
C PHE A 15 3.87 5.28 -9.22
N ASN A 16 4.34 6.06 -10.20
CA ASN A 16 3.75 6.09 -11.55
C ASN A 16 3.83 4.72 -12.24
N MET A 17 4.93 4.00 -12.07
CA MET A 17 5.07 2.64 -12.58
C MET A 17 4.06 1.67 -11.96
N GLY A 18 3.83 1.78 -10.66
CA GLY A 18 2.80 1.01 -9.99
C GLY A 18 1.38 1.37 -10.41
N LEU A 19 1.15 2.65 -10.73
CA LEU A 19 -0.12 3.11 -11.27
C LEU A 19 -0.39 2.51 -12.66
N ILE A 20 0.61 2.45 -13.53
CA ILE A 20 0.50 1.77 -14.84
C ILE A 20 0.16 0.30 -14.64
N ASN A 21 0.89 -0.41 -13.76
CA ASN A 21 0.60 -1.80 -13.44
C ASN A 21 -0.83 -2.00 -12.89
N TYR A 22 -1.33 -1.06 -12.09
CA TYR A 22 -2.70 -1.09 -11.57
C TYR A 22 -3.73 -0.93 -12.69
N ILE A 23 -3.53 0.03 -13.61
CA ILE A 23 -4.41 0.29 -14.77
C ILE A 23 -4.44 -0.92 -15.70
N GLU A 24 -3.29 -1.56 -15.93
CA GLU A 24 -3.16 -2.77 -16.75
C GLU A 24 -3.73 -4.04 -16.06
N GLY A 25 -4.30 -3.92 -14.86
CA GLY A 25 -4.83 -5.05 -14.11
C GLY A 25 -3.75 -6.01 -13.57
N GLY A 26 -2.52 -5.55 -13.45
CA GLY A 26 -1.40 -6.31 -12.92
C GLY A 26 -1.59 -6.72 -11.44
N ARG A 27 -0.75 -7.60 -10.94
CA ARG A 27 -0.77 -8.02 -9.54
C ARG A 27 -0.36 -6.87 -8.61
N ARG A 28 -0.83 -6.94 -7.36
CA ARG A 28 -0.38 -6.00 -6.33
C ARG A 28 1.14 -6.06 -6.18
N MET A 29 1.78 -4.90 -6.25
CA MET A 29 3.23 -4.77 -6.19
C MET A 29 3.77 -4.54 -4.77
N LEU A 30 2.93 -4.04 -3.85
CA LEU A 30 3.30 -3.71 -2.47
C LEU A 30 2.33 -4.37 -1.49
N PRO A 31 2.78 -4.76 -0.30
CA PRO A 31 1.87 -5.20 0.75
C PRO A 31 0.91 -4.07 1.12
N CYS A 32 -0.28 -4.40 1.60
CA CYS A 32 -1.21 -3.43 2.12
C CYS A 32 -1.00 -3.27 3.62
N GLU A 33 -0.65 -2.08 4.06
CA GLU A 33 -0.52 -1.73 5.47
C GLU A 33 -1.68 -0.85 5.96
N ALA A 34 -2.82 -0.90 5.28
CA ALA A 34 -4.03 -0.24 5.73
C ALA A 34 -4.47 -0.77 7.11
N GLY A 35 -4.86 0.13 8.00
CA GLY A 35 -5.15 -0.21 9.40
C GLY A 35 -3.90 -0.43 10.26
N SER A 36 -2.70 -0.30 9.70
CA SER A 36 -1.43 -0.36 10.44
C SER A 36 -0.58 0.88 10.24
N ALA A 37 -0.36 1.31 9.01
CA ALA A 37 0.38 2.53 8.67
C ALA A 37 -0.53 3.71 8.31
N ASN A 38 -1.77 3.47 7.97
CA ASN A 38 -2.78 4.48 7.65
C ASN A 38 -4.16 4.00 8.08
N PHE A 39 -5.06 4.96 8.26
CA PHE A 39 -6.46 4.72 8.59
C PHE A 39 -7.32 5.84 7.99
N PHE A 40 -8.62 5.66 8.03
CA PHE A 40 -9.63 6.62 7.61
C PHE A 40 -10.67 6.76 8.71
N ILE A 41 -11.11 7.98 8.97
CA ILE A 41 -12.23 8.26 9.89
C ILE A 41 -13.35 8.87 9.08
N ASP A 42 -14.55 8.33 9.23
CA ASP A 42 -15.73 8.87 8.59
C ASP A 42 -16.32 10.04 9.39
N PRO A 43 -17.32 10.78 8.84
CA PRO A 43 -17.94 11.92 9.54
C PRO A 43 -18.69 11.53 10.84
N TRP A 44 -18.97 10.26 11.06
CA TRP A 44 -19.64 9.75 12.27
C TRP A 44 -18.65 9.23 13.31
N GLY A 45 -17.35 9.39 13.06
CA GLY A 45 -16.29 8.98 13.98
C GLY A 45 -15.91 7.50 13.91
N GLU A 46 -16.43 6.75 12.93
CA GLU A 46 -16.02 5.36 12.71
C GLU A 46 -14.64 5.30 12.07
N VAL A 47 -13.78 4.45 12.61
CA VAL A 47 -12.41 4.26 12.15
C VAL A 47 -12.33 3.04 11.23
N TYR A 48 -11.88 3.25 10.00
CA TYR A 48 -11.70 2.20 9.00
C TYR A 48 -10.22 2.06 8.62
N PRO A 49 -9.77 0.90 8.19
CA PRO A 49 -8.38 0.71 7.77
C PRO A 49 -8.04 1.49 6.49
N CYS A 50 -9.01 1.72 5.61
CA CYS A 50 -8.85 2.54 4.41
C CYS A 50 -10.20 3.08 3.91
N ASN A 51 -10.15 4.07 3.03
CA ASN A 51 -11.33 4.67 2.39
C ASN A 51 -11.85 3.88 1.16
N GLY A 52 -11.13 2.87 0.71
CA GLY A 52 -11.50 2.03 -0.43
C GLY A 52 -12.30 0.78 -0.07
N LEU A 53 -12.66 0.63 1.20
CA LEU A 53 -13.47 -0.47 1.68
C LEU A 53 -14.94 -0.12 1.54
N GLU A 54 -15.58 -0.69 0.55
CA GLU A 54 -17.02 -0.66 0.47
C GLU A 54 -17.63 -1.50 1.61
N PRO A 55 -18.75 -1.05 2.22
CA PRO A 55 -19.48 -1.80 3.25
C PRO A 55 -19.83 -3.24 2.81
N LYS A 56 -19.88 -3.49 1.50
CA LYS A 56 -20.11 -4.80 0.90
C LYS A 56 -19.05 -5.84 1.31
N TYR A 57 -17.80 -5.40 1.46
CA TYR A 57 -16.67 -6.31 1.78
C TYR A 57 -16.31 -6.31 3.27
N TRP A 58 -16.65 -5.23 3.99
CA TRP A 58 -16.19 -5.03 5.37
C TRP A 58 -17.33 -4.44 6.21
N LYS A 59 -17.95 -5.28 6.98
CA LYS A 59 -19.08 -4.86 7.83
C LYS A 59 -18.65 -4.27 9.17
N LYS A 60 -17.35 -4.29 9.50
CA LYS A 60 -16.85 -3.85 10.81
C LYS A 60 -15.83 -2.72 10.64
N SER A 61 -16.04 -1.65 11.40
CA SER A 61 -15.02 -0.63 11.68
C SER A 61 -14.00 -1.16 12.69
N MET A 62 -12.90 -0.45 12.85
CA MET A 62 -11.92 -0.71 13.93
C MET A 62 -12.44 -0.21 15.29
N GLY A 63 -13.49 0.60 15.31
CA GLY A 63 -14.14 1.21 16.45
C GLY A 63 -14.54 2.65 16.17
N ASN A 64 -15.14 3.32 17.15
CA ASN A 64 -15.62 4.70 17.03
C ASN A 64 -14.93 5.62 18.04
N ILE A 65 -14.41 6.75 17.58
CA ILE A 65 -13.69 7.73 18.42
C ILE A 65 -14.59 8.43 19.44
N HIS A 66 -15.90 8.47 19.23
CA HIS A 66 -16.85 9.05 20.20
C HIS A 66 -17.14 8.10 21.36
N THR A 67 -17.07 6.79 21.13
CA THR A 67 -17.31 5.78 22.17
C THR A 67 -16.02 5.38 22.90
N THR A 68 -14.87 5.49 22.24
CA THR A 68 -13.54 5.19 22.78
C THR A 68 -12.64 6.40 22.56
N PRO A 69 -12.66 7.40 23.49
CA PRO A 69 -11.92 8.65 23.32
C PRO A 69 -10.40 8.48 23.27
N ASP A 70 -9.86 7.43 23.89
CA ASP A 70 -8.44 7.08 23.73
C ASP A 70 -8.25 6.31 22.42
N PHE A 71 -7.71 7.01 21.42
CA PHE A 71 -7.41 6.42 20.12
C PHE A 71 -6.44 5.22 20.22
N MET A 72 -5.51 5.22 21.18
CA MET A 72 -4.56 4.11 21.30
C MET A 72 -5.21 2.86 21.89
N GLU A 73 -6.22 3.02 22.74
CA GLU A 73 -7.04 1.92 23.24
C GLU A 73 -7.83 1.29 22.05
N LEU A 74 -8.52 2.14 21.27
CA LEU A 74 -9.21 1.72 20.06
C LEU A 74 -8.26 1.00 19.10
N TRP A 75 -7.10 1.60 18.84
CA TRP A 75 -6.11 1.08 17.90
C TRP A 75 -5.56 -0.30 18.29
N ARG A 76 -5.44 -0.58 19.59
CA ARG A 76 -4.95 -1.85 20.15
C ARG A 76 -6.07 -2.85 20.46
N SER A 77 -7.30 -2.48 20.22
CA SER A 77 -8.45 -3.32 20.52
C SER A 77 -8.43 -4.64 19.74
N PRO A 78 -9.06 -5.71 20.26
CA PRO A 78 -9.24 -6.97 19.53
C PRO A 78 -10.00 -6.77 18.21
N GLN A 79 -10.98 -5.85 18.19
CA GLN A 79 -11.73 -5.49 16.98
C GLN A 79 -10.81 -4.91 15.90
N ALA A 80 -9.90 -4.00 16.28
CA ALA A 80 -8.93 -3.44 15.33
C ALA A 80 -7.96 -4.52 14.82
N ALA A 81 -7.57 -5.48 15.65
CA ALA A 81 -6.75 -6.61 15.23
C ALA A 81 -7.47 -7.49 14.21
N GLU A 82 -8.73 -7.85 14.46
CA GLU A 82 -9.57 -8.62 13.53
C GLU A 82 -9.68 -7.91 12.16
N VAL A 83 -9.87 -6.59 12.15
CA VAL A 83 -9.94 -5.80 10.91
C VAL A 83 -8.59 -5.83 10.16
N ARG A 84 -7.45 -5.76 10.86
CA ARG A 84 -6.13 -5.89 10.23
C ARG A 84 -5.91 -7.27 9.59
N ASP A 85 -6.33 -8.33 10.25
CA ASP A 85 -6.28 -9.69 9.70
C ASP A 85 -7.11 -9.81 8.42
N CYS A 86 -8.25 -9.13 8.40
CA CYS A 86 -9.05 -9.02 7.19
C CYS A 86 -8.30 -8.26 6.07
N VAL A 87 -7.67 -7.12 6.39
CA VAL A 87 -6.87 -6.35 5.41
C VAL A 87 -5.75 -7.18 4.82
N ALA A 88 -5.10 -8.03 5.61
CA ALA A 88 -4.06 -8.93 5.13
C ALA A 88 -4.56 -9.90 4.03
N ARG A 89 -5.85 -10.23 4.06
CA ARG A 89 -6.52 -11.10 3.08
C ARG A 89 -7.26 -10.36 1.98
N CYS A 90 -7.17 -9.02 1.94
CA CYS A 90 -7.89 -8.19 0.97
C CYS A 90 -7.44 -8.48 -0.46
N PRO A 91 -8.35 -8.87 -1.38
CA PRO A 91 -8.01 -9.23 -2.76
C PRO A 91 -7.79 -8.02 -3.66
N LYS A 92 -8.15 -6.81 -3.21
CA LYS A 92 -8.06 -5.61 -4.04
C LYS A 92 -6.61 -5.23 -4.35
N ASN A 93 -6.33 -4.96 -5.62
CA ASN A 93 -5.08 -4.36 -6.06
C ASN A 93 -5.22 -2.83 -6.06
N CYS A 94 -5.27 -2.23 -4.87
CA CYS A 94 -5.35 -0.78 -4.78
C CYS A 94 -3.97 -0.15 -4.96
N TRP A 95 -3.92 0.95 -5.74
CA TRP A 95 -2.73 1.76 -5.90
C TRP A 95 -3.08 3.22 -5.66
N MET A 96 -3.10 3.62 -4.40
CA MET A 96 -3.45 4.98 -3.96
C MET A 96 -2.28 5.58 -3.18
N VAL A 97 -2.11 6.89 -3.26
CA VAL A 97 -1.02 7.60 -2.59
C VAL A 97 -1.02 7.30 -1.10
N GLY A 98 -2.17 7.36 -0.43
CA GLY A 98 -2.29 7.10 1.01
C GLY A 98 -1.91 5.68 1.43
N THR A 99 -1.99 4.69 0.55
CA THR A 99 -1.63 3.30 0.86
C THR A 99 -0.26 2.91 0.35
N ALA A 100 0.16 3.41 -0.81
CA ALA A 100 1.42 3.02 -1.44
C ALA A 100 2.60 3.84 -0.90
N SER A 101 2.41 5.14 -0.66
CA SER A 101 3.50 6.03 -0.23
C SER A 101 4.12 5.63 1.12
N PRO A 102 3.37 5.37 2.20
CA PRO A 102 3.94 4.94 3.47
C PRO A 102 4.79 3.65 3.33
N VAL A 103 4.30 2.70 2.54
CA VAL A 103 5.01 1.45 2.30
C VAL A 103 6.30 1.66 1.51
N MET A 104 6.26 2.52 0.48
CA MET A 104 7.47 2.87 -0.26
C MET A 104 8.51 3.60 0.59
N HIS A 105 8.09 4.47 1.50
CA HIS A 105 9.00 5.11 2.45
C HIS A 105 9.61 4.11 3.44
N LYS A 106 8.81 3.20 3.96
CA LYS A 106 9.28 2.14 4.87
C LYS A 106 10.31 1.23 4.21
N TYR A 107 10.14 0.95 2.92
CA TYR A 107 11.02 0.07 2.15
C TYR A 107 11.83 0.84 1.09
N MET A 108 12.35 2.02 1.43
CA MET A 108 13.07 2.94 0.55
C MET A 108 14.20 2.30 -0.27
N LYS A 109 14.84 1.26 0.26
CA LYS A 109 15.93 0.55 -0.44
C LYS A 109 15.52 0.01 -1.83
N TYR A 110 14.25 -0.36 -2.02
CA TYR A 110 13.78 -0.92 -3.30
C TYR A 110 13.62 0.16 -4.38
N PRO A 111 12.88 1.27 -4.16
CA PRO A 111 12.83 2.34 -5.16
C PRO A 111 14.19 2.95 -5.45
N MET A 112 15.08 3.06 -4.46
CA MET A 112 16.45 3.54 -4.68
C MET A 112 17.25 2.59 -5.57
N ARG A 113 17.23 1.28 -5.30
CA ARG A 113 17.92 0.28 -6.12
C ARG A 113 17.41 0.32 -7.57
N TRP A 114 16.10 0.38 -7.75
CA TRP A 114 15.50 0.50 -9.07
C TRP A 114 15.96 1.76 -9.81
N ALA A 115 15.96 2.91 -9.15
CA ALA A 115 16.38 4.18 -9.75
C ALA A 115 17.86 4.16 -10.16
N VAL A 116 18.74 3.65 -9.30
CA VAL A 116 20.18 3.51 -9.61
C VAL A 116 20.39 2.57 -10.80
N THR A 117 19.72 1.42 -10.80
CA THR A 117 19.81 0.45 -11.90
C THR A 117 19.36 1.10 -13.22
N ASN A 118 18.25 1.82 -13.23
CA ASN A 118 17.74 2.46 -14.44
C ASN A 118 18.61 3.65 -14.88
N LYS A 119 19.21 4.37 -13.95
CA LYS A 119 20.17 5.42 -14.29
C LYS A 119 21.39 4.84 -14.98
N LEU A 120 21.95 3.75 -14.47
CA LEU A 120 23.09 3.05 -15.09
C LEU A 120 22.72 2.47 -16.46
N ARG A 121 21.51 1.93 -16.63
CA ARG A 121 21.01 1.45 -17.93
C ARG A 121 20.88 2.59 -18.93
N SER A 122 20.28 3.72 -18.51
CA SER A 122 20.15 4.92 -19.34
C SER A 122 21.49 5.44 -19.82
N MET A 123 22.51 5.45 -18.94
CA MET A 123 23.88 5.87 -19.34
C MET A 123 24.51 4.94 -20.38
N ARG A 124 24.04 3.69 -20.47
CA ARG A 124 24.46 2.70 -21.49
C ARG A 124 23.55 2.69 -22.74
N GLY A 125 22.64 3.66 -22.88
CA GLY A 125 21.70 3.72 -23.99
C GLY A 125 20.63 2.63 -23.97
N LEU A 126 20.47 1.91 -22.85
CA LEU A 126 19.47 0.87 -22.70
C LEU A 126 18.14 1.44 -22.19
N LYS A 127 17.03 0.89 -22.67
CA LYS A 127 15.70 1.27 -22.16
C LYS A 127 15.57 0.99 -20.66
N PRO A 128 14.79 1.80 -19.92
CA PRO A 128 14.51 1.56 -18.51
C PRO A 128 13.96 0.14 -18.31
N CYS A 129 14.40 -0.52 -17.27
CA CYS A 129 13.81 -1.78 -16.85
C CYS A 129 12.49 -1.48 -16.14
N LEU A 130 11.41 -1.91 -16.73
CA LEU A 130 10.08 -1.85 -16.16
C LEU A 130 9.82 -3.05 -15.25
N ASP A 131 10.88 -3.53 -14.57
CA ASP A 131 10.76 -4.70 -13.72
C ASP A 131 9.66 -4.50 -12.68
N LYS A 132 8.60 -5.27 -12.84
CA LYS A 132 7.40 -5.27 -12.01
C LYS A 132 7.63 -6.03 -10.70
N THR A 133 8.82 -6.57 -10.50
CA THR A 133 9.13 -7.46 -9.38
C THR A 133 9.49 -6.71 -8.11
N TRP A 134 8.48 -6.43 -7.32
CA TRP A 134 8.59 -6.20 -5.88
C TRP A 134 8.36 -7.52 -5.10
N HIS A 135 8.58 -8.65 -5.75
CA HIS A 135 8.19 -9.97 -5.25
C HIS A 135 8.85 -10.38 -3.93
N ASP A 136 9.94 -9.70 -3.54
CA ASP A 136 10.69 -10.04 -2.34
C ASP A 136 10.18 -9.33 -1.06
N VAL A 137 9.18 -8.46 -1.18
CA VAL A 137 8.61 -7.77 -0.01
C VAL A 137 7.36 -8.49 0.45
N GLY A 138 7.55 -9.63 1.13
CA GLY A 138 6.54 -10.25 2.00
C GLY A 138 5.11 -10.29 1.46
N GLN A 139 4.93 -10.55 0.15
CA GLN A 139 3.60 -10.84 -0.36
C GLN A 139 3.16 -12.18 0.24
N ASN A 140 2.10 -12.13 1.01
CA ASN A 140 1.44 -13.35 1.46
C ASN A 140 1.01 -14.14 0.21
N PRO A 141 1.56 -15.34 -0.06
CA PRO A 141 1.27 -16.11 -1.28
C PRO A 141 -0.22 -16.42 -1.47
N SER A 142 -1.02 -16.30 -0.42
CA SER A 142 -2.48 -16.47 -0.47
C SER A 142 -3.23 -15.36 -1.22
N GLN A 143 -2.61 -14.23 -1.56
CA GLN A 143 -3.29 -13.13 -2.28
C GLN A 143 -3.36 -13.35 -3.80
N GLY A 144 -2.63 -14.32 -4.35
CA GLY A 144 -2.66 -14.63 -5.80
C GLY A 144 -3.85 -15.47 -6.24
N ASP A 145 -4.50 -16.16 -5.33
CA ASP A 145 -5.46 -17.22 -5.64
C ASP A 145 -6.94 -16.82 -5.50
N LEU A 146 -7.21 -15.58 -5.09
CA LEU A 146 -8.58 -15.13 -4.82
C LEU A 146 -9.28 -14.48 -6.02
N ARG A 147 -8.61 -14.34 -7.18
CA ARG A 147 -9.24 -13.81 -8.40
C ARG A 147 -10.19 -14.80 -9.09
N GLU A 148 -10.09 -16.08 -8.79
CA GLU A 148 -10.95 -17.12 -9.39
C GLU A 148 -12.25 -17.38 -8.63
N LYS A 149 -12.49 -16.69 -7.52
CA LYS A 149 -13.65 -16.97 -6.65
C LYS A 149 -14.68 -15.84 -6.52
N PHE A 150 -14.58 -14.78 -7.37
CA PHE A 150 -15.60 -13.72 -7.39
C PHE A 150 -16.01 -13.34 -8.81
#